data_4a5701518910f8e92378bb6a0090af80
#
_entry.id   4a5701518910f8e92378bb6a0090af80
#
_cell.length_a   1.000
_cell.length_b   1.000
_cell.length_c   1.000
_cell.angle_alpha   90.00
_cell.angle_beta   90.00
_cell.angle_gamma   90.00
#
_symmetry.space_group_name_H-M   'P 1'
#
loop_
_entity.id
_entity.type
_entity.pdbx_description
1 polymer ?
#
loop_
_entity_poly.entity_id
_entity_poly.type
_entity_poly.pdbx_seq_one_letter_code
_entity_poly.pdbx_strand_id
1 'polypeptide(L)'
;MNLHEYQGKEILNSFGVDIQRGIVAQTSEEAVAAAKKLTEETGTSWHVIKAQVHAGGRGKGGGVKLAKSLDEVARISSEIIGMQLITPQTSAEGKTVYQVLVAEDVYYPGASEPQEFYISVLLNRATGRNMIMYSTEGGMDIETVAEQTPELIFTEEIDPAVGLQGFQARKIAFNLGLSGQAFKQMTKFVTALYQAYVGCDASLFEINPVLKTSDDRVIAVDAKVTLDDNALFRHKDYEALRDIREENPVEVEAKAVGLNYVDLDGNVGCMVNGAGLAMATMDLIKQAGGEPANFLDVGGTADAERVETAFNLILKDPNVKAILVNIFGGIVRCDRVAQGIVDAYKNMGTIEVPIIVRLQGTNADIAKKLIDESGLDVHSAIEFQEAADKVQAVLA
;
A
#
# COMPACT_ATOMS: atom_id res chain seq x y z
N MET A 1 5.68 3.34 -0.45
CA MET A 1 6.08 2.47 0.68
C MET A 1 5.15 2.73 1.86
N ASN A 2 4.45 1.71 2.34
CA ASN A 2 3.60 1.82 3.53
C ASN A 2 4.46 1.73 4.80
N LEU A 3 4.02 2.42 5.85
CA LEU A 3 4.66 2.40 7.16
C LEU A 3 3.73 1.79 8.21
N HIS A 4 4.32 1.19 9.24
CA HIS A 4 3.57 0.85 10.45
C HIS A 4 3.09 2.11 11.19
N GLU A 5 2.01 2.00 11.96
CA GLU A 5 1.46 3.10 12.74
C GLU A 5 2.51 3.81 13.60
N TYR A 6 3.34 3.05 14.32
CA TYR A 6 4.36 3.63 15.20
C TYR A 6 5.41 4.44 14.43
N GLN A 7 5.83 3.95 13.24
CA GLN A 7 6.78 4.66 12.38
C GLN A 7 6.18 5.96 11.84
N GLY A 8 4.93 5.91 11.38
CA GLY A 8 4.19 7.09 10.95
C GLY A 8 4.04 8.13 12.08
N LYS A 9 3.76 7.68 13.29
CA LYS A 9 3.68 8.55 14.48
C LYS A 9 5.03 9.18 14.83
N GLU A 10 6.12 8.45 14.76
CA GLU A 10 7.48 8.99 14.99
C GLU A 10 7.82 10.09 13.99
N ILE A 11 7.50 9.89 12.71
CA ILE A 11 7.65 10.92 11.68
C ILE A 11 6.79 12.13 12.01
N LEU A 12 5.50 11.95 12.30
CA LEU A 12 4.59 13.04 12.67
C LEU A 12 5.12 13.85 13.86
N ASN A 13 5.60 13.16 14.89
CA ASN A 13 6.17 13.80 16.09
C ASN A 13 7.42 14.63 15.76
N SER A 14 8.26 14.17 14.84
CA SER A 14 9.46 14.91 14.40
C SER A 14 9.13 16.25 13.71
N PHE A 15 7.93 16.37 13.14
CA PHE A 15 7.40 17.61 12.57
C PHE A 15 6.56 18.44 13.56
N GLY A 16 6.46 18.00 14.84
CA GLY A 16 5.76 18.71 15.88
C GLY A 16 4.24 18.46 15.92
N VAL A 17 3.77 17.36 15.35
CA VAL A 17 2.42 16.83 15.55
C VAL A 17 2.39 16.09 16.88
N ASP A 18 1.45 16.46 17.76
CA ASP A 18 1.24 15.72 19.00
C ASP A 18 0.62 14.35 18.71
N ILE A 19 1.19 13.30 19.29
CA ILE A 19 0.79 11.91 19.05
C ILE A 19 0.42 11.20 20.37
N GLN A 20 -0.40 10.17 20.28
CA GLN A 20 -0.54 9.17 21.34
C GLN A 20 0.80 8.43 21.47
N ARG A 21 1.43 8.46 22.64
CA ARG A 21 2.70 7.78 22.88
C ARG A 21 2.53 6.27 22.90
N GLY A 22 3.54 5.56 22.46
CA GLY A 22 3.54 4.11 22.45
C GLY A 22 4.95 3.54 22.30
N ILE A 23 5.10 2.29 22.68
CA ILE A 23 6.35 1.52 22.59
C ILE A 23 6.03 0.19 21.90
N VAL A 24 6.82 -0.17 20.90
CA VAL A 24 6.67 -1.44 20.16
C VAL A 24 7.20 -2.59 21.02
N ALA A 25 6.52 -3.74 20.93
CA ALA A 25 6.89 -4.99 21.57
C ALA A 25 6.66 -6.18 20.61
N GLN A 26 7.60 -7.12 20.61
CA GLN A 26 7.53 -8.34 19.81
C GLN A 26 7.21 -9.58 20.65
N THR A 27 7.27 -9.45 21.98
CA THR A 27 6.89 -10.48 22.94
C THR A 27 5.97 -9.91 24.03
N SER A 28 5.29 -10.79 24.75
CA SER A 28 4.44 -10.42 25.87
C SER A 28 5.23 -9.77 27.01
N GLU A 29 6.46 -10.24 27.27
CA GLU A 29 7.38 -9.70 28.28
C GLU A 29 7.81 -8.28 27.92
N GLU A 30 8.15 -8.04 26.66
CA GLU A 30 8.46 -6.70 26.15
C GLU A 30 7.26 -5.77 26.25
N ALA A 31 6.04 -6.27 25.97
CA ALA A 31 4.82 -5.48 26.09
C ALA A 31 4.56 -5.03 27.55
N VAL A 32 4.79 -5.90 28.52
CA VAL A 32 4.69 -5.55 29.94
C VAL A 32 5.75 -4.53 30.34
N ALA A 33 6.98 -4.69 29.86
CA ALA A 33 8.05 -3.71 30.10
C ALA A 33 7.73 -2.34 29.49
N ALA A 34 7.18 -2.33 28.26
CA ALA A 34 6.73 -1.13 27.56
C ALA A 34 5.59 -0.43 28.35
N ALA A 35 4.61 -1.18 28.86
CA ALA A 35 3.51 -0.64 29.66
C ALA A 35 4.00 0.02 30.95
N LYS A 36 4.93 -0.62 31.68
CA LYS A 36 5.55 -0.04 32.88
C LYS A 36 6.25 1.29 32.57
N LYS A 37 7.06 1.31 31.51
CA LYS A 37 7.77 2.50 31.09
C LYS A 37 6.81 3.63 30.69
N LEU A 38 5.75 3.34 29.95
CA LEU A 38 4.73 4.32 29.59
C LEU A 38 4.01 4.87 30.84
N THR A 39 3.71 4.01 31.82
CA THR A 39 3.13 4.46 33.09
C THR A 39 4.04 5.45 33.81
N GLU A 40 5.36 5.18 33.85
CA GLU A 40 6.33 6.08 34.47
C GLU A 40 6.45 7.43 33.73
N GLU A 41 6.40 7.40 32.38
CA GLU A 41 6.58 8.59 31.54
C GLU A 41 5.31 9.47 31.42
N THR A 42 4.12 8.87 31.43
CA THR A 42 2.87 9.56 31.09
C THR A 42 1.88 9.60 32.25
N GLY A 43 2.06 8.77 33.27
CA GLY A 43 1.10 8.59 34.36
C GLY A 43 -0.15 7.76 33.95
N THR A 44 -0.19 7.20 32.74
CA THR A 44 -1.30 6.35 32.32
C THR A 44 -1.34 5.07 33.15
N SER A 45 -2.53 4.63 33.55
CA SER A 45 -2.73 3.35 34.23
C SER A 45 -3.31 2.27 33.32
N TRP A 46 -3.90 2.66 32.21
CA TRP A 46 -4.46 1.78 31.19
C TRP A 46 -3.66 1.90 29.89
N HIS A 47 -3.62 0.80 29.14
CA HIS A 47 -2.85 0.73 27.92
C HIS A 47 -3.70 0.18 26.77
N VAL A 48 -3.45 0.63 25.55
CA VAL A 48 -4.07 0.09 24.34
C VAL A 48 -3.03 -0.76 23.61
N ILE A 49 -3.36 -2.02 23.40
CA ILE A 49 -2.51 -2.96 22.63
C ILE A 49 -3.00 -2.96 21.19
N LYS A 50 -2.14 -2.55 20.27
CA LYS A 50 -2.49 -2.37 18.84
C LYS A 50 -1.60 -3.25 17.95
N ALA A 51 -2.18 -4.18 17.23
CA ALA A 51 -1.47 -4.94 16.18
C ALA A 51 -0.81 -3.99 15.18
N GLN A 52 0.43 -4.26 14.80
CA GLN A 52 1.16 -3.51 13.79
C GLN A 52 1.19 -4.29 12.48
N VAL A 53 0.26 -3.96 11.59
CA VAL A 53 0.13 -4.51 10.23
C VAL A 53 -0.22 -3.38 9.26
N HIS A 54 0.14 -3.52 7.99
CA HIS A 54 -0.23 -2.56 6.93
C HIS A 54 -1.68 -2.79 6.45
N ALA A 55 -2.64 -2.67 7.37
CA ALA A 55 -4.06 -2.73 7.07
C ALA A 55 -4.86 -1.84 8.02
N GLY A 56 -5.89 -1.19 7.51
CA GLY A 56 -6.88 -0.47 8.31
C GLY A 56 -7.93 -1.41 8.91
N GLY A 57 -8.79 -0.87 9.77
CA GLY A 57 -9.87 -1.65 10.38
C GLY A 57 -9.41 -2.69 11.43
N ARG A 58 -8.21 -2.55 11.97
CA ARG A 58 -7.60 -3.48 12.94
C ARG A 58 -8.49 -3.73 14.17
N GLY A 59 -9.20 -2.69 14.63
CA GLY A 59 -10.14 -2.81 15.75
C GLY A 59 -11.28 -3.78 15.46
N LYS A 60 -11.85 -3.75 14.24
CA LYS A 60 -12.92 -4.66 13.80
C LYS A 60 -12.44 -6.12 13.73
N GLY A 61 -11.16 -6.33 13.40
CA GLY A 61 -10.52 -7.66 13.38
C GLY A 61 -10.03 -8.14 14.76
N GLY A 62 -10.22 -7.37 15.84
CA GLY A 62 -9.76 -7.74 17.19
C GLY A 62 -8.28 -7.44 17.46
N GLY A 63 -7.61 -6.72 16.54
CA GLY A 63 -6.20 -6.32 16.66
C GLY A 63 -5.96 -5.08 17.52
N VAL A 64 -6.99 -4.48 18.11
CA VAL A 64 -6.88 -3.35 19.06
C VAL A 64 -7.70 -3.65 20.29
N LYS A 65 -7.06 -3.70 21.46
CA LYS A 65 -7.71 -4.01 22.73
C LYS A 65 -7.19 -3.13 23.87
N LEU A 66 -8.09 -2.74 24.79
CA LEU A 66 -7.75 -2.03 26.00
C LEU A 66 -7.32 -3.01 27.09
N ALA A 67 -6.19 -2.73 27.74
CA ALA A 67 -5.67 -3.44 28.91
C ALA A 67 -5.69 -2.52 30.13
N LYS A 68 -6.32 -2.96 31.21
CA LYS A 68 -6.51 -2.20 32.46
C LYS A 68 -5.54 -2.59 33.56
N SER A 69 -4.67 -3.57 33.30
CA SER A 69 -3.65 -4.03 34.21
C SER A 69 -2.47 -4.62 33.43
N LEU A 70 -1.32 -4.79 34.08
CA LEU A 70 -0.15 -5.43 33.48
C LEU A 70 -0.41 -6.91 33.12
N ASP A 71 -1.25 -7.62 33.89
CA ASP A 71 -1.64 -8.99 33.58
C ASP A 71 -2.49 -9.04 32.30
N GLU A 72 -3.36 -8.07 32.10
CA GLU A 72 -4.12 -7.93 30.85
C GLU A 72 -3.21 -7.53 29.67
N VAL A 73 -2.20 -6.69 29.88
CA VAL A 73 -1.19 -6.38 28.85
C VAL A 73 -0.50 -7.66 28.41
N ALA A 74 -0.04 -8.49 29.35
CA ALA A 74 0.62 -9.77 29.04
C ALA A 74 -0.31 -10.71 28.26
N ARG A 75 -1.53 -10.91 28.72
CA ARG A 75 -2.51 -11.80 28.10
C ARG A 75 -2.89 -11.31 26.68
N ILE A 76 -3.27 -10.04 26.54
CA ILE A 76 -3.74 -9.47 25.28
C ILE A 76 -2.61 -9.44 24.24
N SER A 77 -1.38 -9.07 24.62
CA SER A 77 -0.25 -9.10 23.69
C SER A 77 0.08 -10.52 23.22
N SER A 78 0.02 -11.51 24.12
CA SER A 78 0.15 -12.94 23.75
C SER A 78 -0.93 -13.41 22.79
N GLU A 79 -2.17 -12.91 22.90
CA GLU A 79 -3.28 -13.26 22.00
C GLU A 79 -3.11 -12.61 20.61
N ILE A 80 -2.57 -11.40 20.55
CA ILE A 80 -2.45 -10.61 19.31
C ILE A 80 -1.19 -10.96 18.54
N ILE A 81 -0.05 -11.13 19.21
CA ILE A 81 1.20 -11.50 18.55
C ILE A 81 1.08 -12.93 18.00
N GLY A 82 1.35 -13.09 16.72
CA GLY A 82 1.23 -14.36 16.00
C GLY A 82 -0.16 -14.67 15.45
N MET A 83 -1.20 -13.86 15.77
CA MET A 83 -2.54 -14.09 15.18
C MET A 83 -2.57 -13.76 13.69
N GLN A 84 -3.45 -14.42 12.96
CA GLN A 84 -3.85 -14.02 11.61
C GLN A 84 -4.96 -12.96 11.73
N LEU A 85 -4.60 -11.71 11.49
CA LEU A 85 -5.54 -10.60 11.61
C LEU A 85 -6.30 -10.40 10.30
N ILE A 86 -7.59 -10.65 10.32
CA ILE A 86 -8.51 -10.41 9.20
C ILE A 86 -9.25 -9.10 9.47
N THR A 87 -9.17 -8.18 8.52
CA THR A 87 -9.86 -6.88 8.54
C THR A 87 -10.62 -6.66 7.23
N PRO A 88 -11.48 -5.64 7.13
CA PRO A 88 -12.11 -5.30 5.85
C PRO A 88 -11.12 -4.93 4.72
N GLN A 89 -9.86 -4.63 5.07
CA GLN A 89 -8.81 -4.25 4.11
C GLN A 89 -7.76 -5.35 3.86
N THR A 90 -7.94 -6.55 4.42
CA THR A 90 -7.06 -7.70 4.15
C THR A 90 -7.76 -8.72 3.26
N SER A 91 -6.99 -9.63 2.66
CA SER A 91 -7.53 -10.86 2.07
C SER A 91 -8.20 -11.74 3.14
N ALA A 92 -8.90 -12.78 2.69
CA ALA A 92 -9.51 -13.78 3.58
C ALA A 92 -8.47 -14.56 4.42
N GLU A 93 -7.23 -14.64 3.96
CA GLU A 93 -6.11 -15.26 4.68
C GLU A 93 -5.62 -14.41 5.85
N GLY A 94 -5.90 -13.08 5.81
CA GLY A 94 -5.45 -12.12 6.80
C GLY A 94 -3.95 -11.81 6.71
N LYS A 95 -3.45 -11.13 7.74
CA LYS A 95 -2.03 -10.83 7.91
C LYS A 95 -1.52 -11.31 9.27
N THR A 96 -0.33 -11.91 9.29
CA THR A 96 0.32 -12.33 10.53
C THR A 96 0.79 -11.11 11.31
N VAL A 97 0.41 -11.02 12.59
CA VAL A 97 0.86 -9.95 13.48
C VAL A 97 2.21 -10.32 14.10
N TYR A 98 3.28 -9.65 13.73
CA TYR A 98 4.62 -9.90 14.27
C TYR A 98 4.96 -9.07 15.50
N GLN A 99 4.26 -7.96 15.71
CA GLN A 99 4.53 -7.01 16.79
C GLN A 99 3.29 -6.19 17.14
N VAL A 100 3.27 -5.67 18.35
CA VAL A 100 2.23 -4.78 18.85
C VAL A 100 2.80 -3.43 19.25
N LEU A 101 2.00 -2.38 19.16
CA LEU A 101 2.26 -1.10 19.80
C LEU A 101 1.48 -1.08 21.12
N VAL A 102 2.19 -0.98 22.23
CA VAL A 102 1.62 -0.69 23.56
C VAL A 102 1.53 0.82 23.67
N ALA A 103 0.33 1.36 23.69
CA ALA A 103 0.08 2.80 23.68
C ALA A 103 -0.60 3.25 25.00
N GLU A 104 -0.38 4.51 25.38
CA GLU A 104 -1.06 5.15 26.51
C GLU A 104 -2.57 5.26 26.23
N ASP A 105 -3.40 5.18 27.29
CA ASP A 105 -4.79 5.56 27.21
C ASP A 105 -4.92 7.09 27.19
N VAL A 106 -5.63 7.60 26.17
CA VAL A 106 -5.82 9.04 25.96
C VAL A 106 -7.29 9.48 26.13
N TYR A 107 -8.15 8.54 26.51
CA TYR A 107 -9.58 8.78 26.78
C TYR A 107 -9.85 8.90 28.29
N TYR A 108 -9.21 9.87 28.92
CA TYR A 108 -9.35 10.14 30.34
C TYR A 108 -10.41 11.22 30.63
N PRO A 109 -11.06 11.18 31.80
CA PRO A 109 -12.00 12.22 32.22
C PRO A 109 -11.30 13.57 32.37
N GLY A 110 -11.99 14.66 32.01
CA GLY A 110 -11.43 16.01 32.13
C GLY A 110 -12.53 17.09 32.10
N ALA A 111 -12.13 18.31 31.72
CA ALA A 111 -12.98 19.47 31.69
C ALA A 111 -14.00 19.49 30.54
N SER A 112 -13.69 18.77 29.43
CA SER A 112 -14.55 18.69 28.26
C SER A 112 -14.66 17.24 27.75
N GLU A 113 -15.68 16.95 26.95
CA GLU A 113 -15.85 15.65 26.34
C GLU A 113 -14.80 15.44 25.22
N PRO A 114 -14.14 14.27 25.16
CA PRO A 114 -13.29 13.91 24.03
C PRO A 114 -14.10 13.90 22.73
N GLN A 115 -13.45 14.29 21.62
CA GLN A 115 -14.06 14.29 20.29
C GLN A 115 -13.10 13.69 19.28
N GLU A 116 -13.59 12.83 18.41
CA GLU A 116 -12.82 12.19 17.36
C GLU A 116 -13.11 12.86 16.03
N PHE A 117 -12.03 13.03 15.23
CA PHE A 117 -12.09 13.61 13.90
C PHE A 117 -11.31 12.72 12.92
N TYR A 118 -11.68 12.82 11.65
CA TYR A 118 -10.90 12.29 10.54
C TYR A 118 -10.12 13.43 9.89
N ILE A 119 -8.82 13.24 9.62
CA ILE A 119 -8.01 14.18 8.83
C ILE A 119 -7.03 13.38 7.96
N SER A 120 -7.04 13.66 6.66
CA SER A 120 -6.04 13.12 5.74
C SER A 120 -5.43 14.19 4.84
N VAL A 121 -4.20 13.96 4.41
CA VAL A 121 -3.51 14.76 3.38
C VAL A 121 -3.15 13.83 2.24
N LEU A 122 -3.55 14.16 1.03
CA LEU A 122 -3.36 13.36 -0.17
C LEU A 122 -3.30 14.24 -1.43
N LEU A 123 -2.92 13.63 -2.55
CA LEU A 123 -2.95 14.28 -3.85
C LEU A 123 -4.32 14.16 -4.50
N ASN A 124 -4.95 15.29 -4.86
CA ASN A 124 -6.08 15.30 -5.77
C ASN A 124 -5.57 15.17 -7.21
N ARG A 125 -5.69 13.97 -7.78
CA ARG A 125 -5.17 13.68 -9.13
C ARG A 125 -5.90 14.43 -10.25
N ALA A 126 -7.17 14.82 -10.02
CA ALA A 126 -7.95 15.55 -11.02
C ALA A 126 -7.45 17.00 -11.18
N THR A 127 -7.00 17.63 -10.10
CA THR A 127 -6.54 19.02 -10.10
C THR A 127 -5.00 19.16 -10.03
N GLY A 128 -4.28 18.06 -9.73
CA GLY A 128 -2.83 18.07 -9.51
C GLY A 128 -2.41 18.84 -8.26
N ARG A 129 -3.32 19.03 -7.30
CA ARG A 129 -3.08 19.79 -6.06
C ARG A 129 -3.11 18.86 -4.85
N ASN A 130 -2.37 19.24 -3.82
CA ASN A 130 -2.52 18.60 -2.52
C ASN A 130 -3.88 18.96 -1.92
N MET A 131 -4.47 18.05 -1.17
CA MET A 131 -5.77 18.24 -0.56
C MET A 131 -5.74 17.75 0.87
N ILE A 132 -6.34 18.52 1.78
CA ILE A 132 -6.68 18.04 3.12
C ILE A 132 -8.17 17.69 3.11
N MET A 133 -8.48 16.44 3.39
CA MET A 133 -9.84 15.96 3.63
C MET A 133 -10.05 15.78 5.13
N TYR A 134 -11.18 16.22 5.65
CA TYR A 134 -11.47 16.15 7.08
C TYR A 134 -12.96 15.99 7.34
N SER A 135 -13.29 15.37 8.48
CA SER A 135 -14.68 15.14 8.92
C SER A 135 -14.80 15.18 10.44
N THR A 136 -15.99 15.50 10.92
CA THR A 136 -16.38 15.35 12.33
C THR A 136 -16.63 13.90 12.73
N GLU A 137 -16.73 12.98 11.77
CA GLU A 137 -16.95 11.54 11.96
C GLU A 137 -15.62 10.81 12.05
N GLY A 138 -14.90 10.96 13.16
CA GLY A 138 -13.67 10.23 13.43
C GLY A 138 -13.92 8.80 13.94
N GLY A 139 -12.91 7.93 13.81
CA GLY A 139 -13.00 6.53 14.24
C GLY A 139 -13.83 5.63 13.32
N MET A 140 -14.46 6.19 12.29
CA MET A 140 -15.24 5.47 11.28
C MET A 140 -14.47 5.37 9.96
N ASP A 141 -14.84 4.37 9.14
CA ASP A 141 -14.29 4.27 7.77
C ASP A 141 -14.82 5.44 6.92
N ILE A 142 -13.94 6.20 6.32
CA ILE A 142 -14.29 7.41 5.55
C ILE A 142 -15.18 7.09 4.34
N GLU A 143 -15.06 5.91 3.75
CA GLU A 143 -15.90 5.41 2.67
C GLU A 143 -17.38 5.29 3.15
N THR A 144 -17.58 4.80 4.37
CA THR A 144 -18.92 4.73 4.98
C THR A 144 -19.49 6.13 5.23
N VAL A 145 -18.67 7.07 5.67
CA VAL A 145 -19.08 8.47 5.83
C VAL A 145 -19.45 9.08 4.48
N ALA A 146 -18.66 8.80 3.43
CA ALA A 146 -18.93 9.28 2.07
C ALA A 146 -20.24 8.73 1.47
N GLU A 147 -20.64 7.53 1.85
CA GLU A 147 -21.91 6.92 1.41
C GLU A 147 -23.12 7.41 2.22
N GLN A 148 -22.97 7.57 3.53
CA GLN A 148 -24.10 7.83 4.45
C GLN A 148 -24.32 9.32 4.73
N THR A 149 -23.23 10.09 4.90
CA THR A 149 -23.24 11.50 5.32
C THR A 149 -22.18 12.32 4.57
N PRO A 150 -22.21 12.37 3.22
CA PRO A 150 -21.19 13.04 2.41
C PRO A 150 -21.05 14.54 2.72
N GLU A 151 -22.08 15.18 3.26
CA GLU A 151 -22.07 16.57 3.69
C GLU A 151 -21.17 16.84 4.90
N LEU A 152 -20.75 15.80 5.64
CA LEU A 152 -19.83 15.90 6.76
C LEU A 152 -18.36 15.74 6.33
N ILE A 153 -18.11 15.51 5.03
CA ILE A 153 -16.77 15.48 4.47
C ILE A 153 -16.44 16.84 3.87
N PHE A 154 -15.42 17.46 4.40
CA PHE A 154 -14.89 18.74 3.93
C PHE A 154 -13.54 18.54 3.25
N THR A 155 -13.22 19.41 2.30
CA THR A 155 -11.94 19.42 1.60
C THR A 155 -11.37 20.83 1.50
N GLU A 156 -10.03 20.92 1.61
CA GLU A 156 -9.25 22.12 1.33
C GLU A 156 -8.17 21.79 0.32
N GLU A 157 -8.29 22.34 -0.88
CA GLU A 157 -7.22 22.25 -1.89
C GLU A 157 -6.10 23.23 -1.57
N ILE A 158 -4.88 22.76 -1.73
CA ILE A 158 -3.67 23.52 -1.44
C ILE A 158 -2.83 23.62 -2.72
N ASP A 159 -2.59 24.85 -3.13
CA ASP A 159 -1.68 25.10 -4.25
C ASP A 159 -0.25 24.76 -3.82
N PRO A 160 0.44 23.83 -4.49
CA PRO A 160 1.79 23.40 -4.11
C PRO A 160 2.83 24.53 -4.19
N ALA A 161 2.61 25.56 -5.01
CA ALA A 161 3.50 26.71 -5.12
C ALA A 161 3.42 27.64 -3.91
N VAL A 162 2.29 27.64 -3.20
CA VAL A 162 2.02 28.55 -2.07
C VAL A 162 2.05 27.79 -0.73
N GLY A 163 1.68 26.52 -0.73
CA GLY A 163 1.53 25.68 0.46
C GLY A 163 0.29 26.03 1.28
N LEU A 164 0.10 25.30 2.38
CA LEU A 164 -1.03 25.50 3.28
C LEU A 164 -0.95 26.90 3.94
N GLN A 165 -2.03 27.67 3.80
CA GLN A 165 -2.11 29.00 4.36
C GLN A 165 -2.81 28.99 5.74
N GLY A 166 -2.40 29.90 6.62
CA GLY A 166 -2.93 29.95 7.98
C GLY A 166 -4.46 30.15 8.05
N PHE A 167 -5.08 30.77 7.05
CA PHE A 167 -6.54 30.88 7.01
C PHE A 167 -7.21 29.54 6.70
N GLN A 168 -6.62 28.69 5.88
CA GLN A 168 -7.12 27.35 5.57
C GLN A 168 -7.08 26.47 6.82
N ALA A 169 -5.95 26.45 7.55
CA ALA A 169 -5.84 25.70 8.80
C ALA A 169 -6.88 26.16 9.85
N ARG A 170 -7.16 27.48 9.94
CA ARG A 170 -8.22 28.01 10.81
C ARG A 170 -9.61 27.63 10.32
N LYS A 171 -9.86 27.60 9.01
CA LYS A 171 -11.13 27.17 8.42
C LYS A 171 -11.41 25.69 8.75
N ILE A 172 -10.39 24.83 8.66
CA ILE A 172 -10.51 23.42 9.06
C ILE A 172 -10.93 23.32 10.54
N ALA A 173 -10.21 23.98 11.44
CA ALA A 173 -10.53 23.95 12.87
C ALA A 173 -11.94 24.51 13.17
N PHE A 174 -12.39 25.52 12.42
CA PHE A 174 -13.73 26.11 12.55
C PHE A 174 -14.81 25.13 12.06
N ASN A 175 -14.63 24.51 10.89
CA ASN A 175 -15.58 23.55 10.34
C ASN A 175 -15.71 22.27 11.20
N LEU A 176 -14.64 21.91 11.92
CA LEU A 176 -14.70 20.85 12.94
C LEU A 176 -15.41 21.26 14.25
N GLY A 177 -15.97 22.49 14.32
CA GLY A 177 -16.71 22.98 15.46
C GLY A 177 -15.86 23.36 16.68
N LEU A 178 -14.53 23.48 16.50
CA LEU A 178 -13.61 23.73 17.60
C LEU A 178 -13.54 25.22 17.98
N SER A 179 -13.29 25.47 19.26
CA SER A 179 -13.13 26.82 19.82
C SER A 179 -12.01 26.83 20.88
N GLY A 180 -11.66 28.02 21.38
CA GLY A 180 -10.74 28.17 22.49
C GLY A 180 -9.35 27.57 22.25
N GLN A 181 -8.90 26.75 23.19
CA GLN A 181 -7.59 26.09 23.12
C GLN A 181 -7.55 24.99 22.06
N ALA A 182 -8.59 24.18 21.94
CA ALA A 182 -8.68 23.11 20.94
C ALA A 182 -8.59 23.65 19.50
N PHE A 183 -9.21 24.82 19.21
CA PHE A 183 -9.08 25.50 17.93
C PHE A 183 -7.62 25.85 17.59
N LYS A 184 -6.88 26.37 18.56
CA LYS A 184 -5.45 26.73 18.38
C LYS A 184 -4.60 25.48 18.17
N GLN A 185 -4.86 24.43 18.93
CA GLN A 185 -4.16 23.15 18.82
C GLN A 185 -4.42 22.50 17.47
N MET A 186 -5.68 22.45 16.99
CA MET A 186 -6.03 21.90 15.69
C MET A 186 -5.37 22.69 14.55
N THR A 187 -5.36 24.02 14.63
CA THR A 187 -4.67 24.87 13.63
C THR A 187 -3.19 24.54 13.55
N LYS A 188 -2.53 24.36 14.70
CA LYS A 188 -1.11 23.95 14.78
C LYS A 188 -0.94 22.53 14.23
N PHE A 189 -1.79 21.58 14.64
CA PHE A 189 -1.78 20.19 14.22
C PHE A 189 -1.84 20.05 12.69
N VAL A 190 -2.84 20.66 12.06
CA VAL A 190 -3.03 20.61 10.59
C VAL A 190 -1.84 21.23 9.84
N THR A 191 -1.29 22.32 10.38
CA THR A 191 -0.11 22.95 9.77
C THR A 191 1.11 22.02 9.83
N ALA A 192 1.37 21.40 10.97
CA ALA A 192 2.48 20.46 11.15
C ALA A 192 2.27 19.17 10.33
N LEU A 193 1.04 18.67 10.26
CA LEU A 193 0.68 17.51 9.43
C LEU A 193 0.96 17.76 7.95
N TYR A 194 0.58 18.93 7.42
CA TYR A 194 0.88 19.28 6.04
C TYR A 194 2.38 19.44 5.78
N GLN A 195 3.12 20.00 6.74
CA GLN A 195 4.58 20.11 6.66
C GLN A 195 5.24 18.71 6.64
N ALA A 196 4.74 17.79 7.45
CA ALA A 196 5.20 16.39 7.43
C ALA A 196 4.93 15.74 6.07
N TYR A 197 3.72 15.90 5.53
CA TYR A 197 3.33 15.34 4.23
C TYR A 197 4.28 15.78 3.11
N VAL A 198 4.56 17.07 3.01
CA VAL A 198 5.47 17.63 1.99
C VAL A 198 6.93 17.29 2.30
N GLY A 199 7.34 17.37 3.57
CA GLY A 199 8.73 17.15 3.98
C GLY A 199 9.21 15.72 3.81
N CYS A 200 8.29 14.74 3.86
CA CYS A 200 8.59 13.31 3.70
C CYS A 200 8.33 12.80 2.27
N ASP A 201 7.89 13.64 1.34
CA ASP A 201 7.38 13.20 0.04
C ASP A 201 6.33 12.08 0.19
N ALA A 202 5.38 12.29 1.09
CA ALA A 202 4.33 11.31 1.30
C ALA A 202 3.26 11.39 0.20
N SER A 203 2.66 10.27 -0.14
CA SER A 203 1.47 10.17 -1.00
C SER A 203 0.18 10.16 -0.20
N LEU A 204 0.25 9.77 1.08
CA LEU A 204 -0.87 9.76 2.02
C LEU A 204 -0.38 9.94 3.46
N PHE A 205 -0.99 10.86 4.18
CA PHE A 205 -1.12 10.83 5.64
C PHE A 205 -2.60 10.78 5.98
N GLU A 206 -3.02 9.74 6.69
CA GLU A 206 -4.38 9.60 7.20
C GLU A 206 -4.33 9.39 8.70
N ILE A 207 -5.02 10.24 9.43
CA ILE A 207 -5.11 10.20 10.89
C ILE A 207 -6.57 9.95 11.25
N ASN A 208 -6.85 8.76 11.75
CA ASN A 208 -8.20 8.33 12.06
C ASN A 208 -8.27 7.41 13.29
N PRO A 209 -8.57 7.93 14.49
CA PRO A 209 -8.98 9.31 14.73
C PRO A 209 -7.85 10.30 15.05
N VAL A 210 -8.09 11.57 14.75
CA VAL A 210 -7.50 12.69 15.48
C VAL A 210 -8.37 12.94 16.70
N LEU A 211 -7.79 12.94 17.88
CA LEU A 211 -8.54 13.11 19.13
C LEU A 211 -8.34 14.51 19.71
N LYS A 212 -9.45 15.22 19.95
CA LYS A 212 -9.48 16.30 20.92
C LYS A 212 -9.70 15.67 22.29
N THR A 213 -8.71 15.75 23.15
CA THR A 213 -8.78 15.20 24.51
C THR A 213 -9.66 16.05 25.44
N SER A 214 -9.95 15.51 26.62
CA SER A 214 -10.77 16.21 27.63
C SER A 214 -10.13 17.46 28.22
N ASP A 215 -8.81 17.68 28.00
CA ASP A 215 -8.05 18.88 28.36
C ASP A 215 -7.71 19.76 27.15
N ASP A 216 -8.47 19.62 26.05
CA ASP A 216 -8.38 20.40 24.82
C ASP A 216 -7.05 20.27 24.05
N ARG A 217 -6.28 19.21 24.26
CA ARG A 217 -5.18 18.85 23.38
C ARG A 217 -5.73 18.20 22.10
N VAL A 218 -4.96 18.29 21.01
CA VAL A 218 -5.27 17.62 19.74
C VAL A 218 -4.13 16.68 19.39
N ILE A 219 -4.41 15.39 19.32
CA ILE A 219 -3.38 14.36 19.16
C ILE A 219 -3.75 13.35 18.06
N ALA A 220 -2.75 12.81 17.37
CA ALA A 220 -2.92 11.68 16.47
C ALA A 220 -2.97 10.38 17.26
N VAL A 221 -4.11 9.68 17.23
CA VAL A 221 -4.31 8.41 17.94
C VAL A 221 -3.91 7.25 17.06
N ASP A 222 -4.22 7.29 15.77
CA ASP A 222 -3.74 6.36 14.76
C ASP A 222 -3.08 7.12 13.61
N ALA A 223 -2.27 6.44 12.82
CA ALA A 223 -1.64 7.03 11.65
C ALA A 223 -1.43 5.96 10.56
N LYS A 224 -1.98 6.21 9.38
CA LYS A 224 -1.68 5.47 8.15
C LYS A 224 -0.86 6.37 7.24
N VAL A 225 0.35 5.93 6.93
CA VAL A 225 1.31 6.72 6.18
C VAL A 225 1.82 5.92 5.00
N THR A 226 1.76 6.53 3.82
CA THR A 226 2.36 6.00 2.60
C THR A 226 3.33 7.03 2.04
N LEU A 227 4.59 6.67 1.89
CA LEU A 227 5.62 7.47 1.25
C LEU A 227 5.65 7.20 -0.25
N ASP A 228 6.04 8.20 -1.05
CA ASP A 228 6.26 8.00 -2.47
C ASP A 228 7.56 7.23 -2.71
N ASP A 229 7.45 6.02 -3.26
CA ASP A 229 8.61 5.17 -3.58
C ASP A 229 9.59 5.85 -4.53
N ASN A 230 9.11 6.73 -5.42
CA ASN A 230 9.95 7.46 -6.35
C ASN A 230 10.79 8.55 -5.68
N ALA A 231 10.48 8.92 -4.44
CA ALA A 231 11.21 9.92 -3.68
C ALA A 231 12.18 9.33 -2.63
N LEU A 232 12.15 8.02 -2.38
CA LEU A 232 12.96 7.36 -1.34
C LEU A 232 14.47 7.57 -1.53
N PHE A 233 14.95 7.79 -2.75
CA PHE A 233 16.36 8.11 -3.01
C PHE A 233 16.85 9.37 -2.26
N ARG A 234 15.93 10.27 -1.86
CA ARG A 234 16.20 11.47 -1.04
C ARG A 234 16.07 11.20 0.47
N HIS A 235 15.41 10.11 0.85
CA HIS A 235 15.04 9.74 2.22
C HIS A 235 15.58 8.35 2.58
N LYS A 236 16.90 8.19 2.57
CA LYS A 236 17.56 6.90 2.84
C LYS A 236 17.29 6.36 4.25
N ASP A 237 17.05 7.25 5.20
CA ASP A 237 16.63 6.91 6.57
C ASP A 237 15.24 6.26 6.60
N TYR A 238 14.33 6.69 5.73
CA TYR A 238 13.00 6.08 5.64
C TYR A 238 13.02 4.74 4.90
N GLU A 239 13.94 4.52 3.97
CA GLU A 239 14.09 3.24 3.29
C GLU A 239 14.31 2.08 4.28
N ALA A 240 15.03 2.35 5.39
CA ALA A 240 15.27 1.39 6.47
C ALA A 240 14.00 1.02 7.27
N LEU A 241 12.92 1.79 7.13
CA LEU A 241 11.64 1.53 7.80
C LEU A 241 10.77 0.50 7.06
N ARG A 242 11.18 0.07 5.85
CA ARG A 242 10.43 -0.87 5.03
C ARG A 242 10.33 -2.23 5.72
N ASP A 243 9.11 -2.74 5.86
CA ASP A 243 8.86 -4.11 6.32
C ASP A 243 8.39 -5.00 5.16
N ILE A 244 9.34 -5.75 4.59
CA ILE A 244 9.07 -6.64 3.44
C ILE A 244 8.11 -7.79 3.77
N ARG A 245 7.90 -8.12 5.06
CA ARG A 245 6.94 -9.16 5.49
C ARG A 245 5.50 -8.74 5.28
N GLU A 246 5.27 -7.44 5.15
CA GLU A 246 3.96 -6.83 4.91
C GLU A 246 3.64 -6.66 3.42
N GLU A 247 4.63 -6.85 2.54
CA GLU A 247 4.48 -6.73 1.09
C GLU A 247 4.16 -8.08 0.43
N ASN A 248 3.68 -8.05 -0.81
CA ASN A 248 3.50 -9.27 -1.59
C ASN A 248 4.88 -9.89 -1.90
N PRO A 249 5.13 -11.15 -1.56
CA PRO A 249 6.45 -11.78 -1.75
C PRO A 249 6.91 -11.81 -3.21
N VAL A 250 5.98 -11.97 -4.16
CA VAL A 250 6.28 -12.00 -5.60
C VAL A 250 6.70 -10.62 -6.09
N GLU A 251 6.01 -9.55 -5.62
CA GLU A 251 6.37 -8.17 -5.94
C GLU A 251 7.73 -7.78 -5.34
N VAL A 252 8.04 -8.25 -4.13
CA VAL A 252 9.35 -8.04 -3.48
C VAL A 252 10.47 -8.68 -4.31
N GLU A 253 10.27 -9.92 -4.76
CA GLU A 253 11.24 -10.64 -5.59
C GLU A 253 11.42 -9.96 -6.95
N ALA A 254 10.33 -9.56 -7.60
CA ALA A 254 10.36 -8.82 -8.86
C ALA A 254 11.15 -7.50 -8.73
N LYS A 255 10.91 -6.75 -7.67
CA LYS A 255 11.60 -5.49 -7.39
C LYS A 255 13.10 -5.69 -7.18
N ALA A 256 13.51 -6.79 -6.55
CA ALA A 256 14.93 -7.12 -6.31
C ALA A 256 15.72 -7.31 -7.62
N VAL A 257 15.07 -7.76 -8.69
CA VAL A 257 15.68 -7.92 -10.03
C VAL A 257 15.32 -6.78 -11.00
N GLY A 258 14.71 -5.72 -10.49
CA GLY A 258 14.38 -4.52 -11.26
C GLY A 258 13.22 -4.71 -12.25
N LEU A 259 12.31 -5.63 -11.98
CA LEU A 259 11.06 -5.80 -12.71
C LEU A 259 9.91 -5.04 -12.02
N ASN A 260 9.02 -4.46 -12.84
CA ASN A 260 7.78 -3.87 -12.35
C ASN A 260 6.67 -4.92 -12.45
N TYR A 261 6.34 -5.52 -11.31
CA TYR A 261 5.30 -6.54 -11.18
C TYR A 261 4.22 -6.08 -10.20
N VAL A 262 2.97 -6.32 -10.55
CA VAL A 262 1.82 -6.18 -9.65
C VAL A 262 0.98 -7.44 -9.76
N ASP A 263 0.69 -8.06 -8.64
CA ASP A 263 -0.15 -9.24 -8.53
C ASP A 263 -1.63 -8.89 -8.66
N LEU A 264 -2.39 -9.68 -9.42
CA LEU A 264 -3.83 -9.49 -9.68
C LEU A 264 -4.56 -10.83 -9.56
N ASP A 265 -5.87 -10.78 -9.35
CA ASP A 265 -6.73 -11.96 -9.13
C ASP A 265 -7.22 -12.61 -10.44
N GLY A 266 -6.36 -12.79 -11.44
CA GLY A 266 -6.75 -13.29 -12.75
C GLY A 266 -6.31 -14.71 -13.06
N ASN A 267 -6.45 -15.08 -14.35
CA ASN A 267 -6.09 -16.41 -14.88
C ASN A 267 -5.19 -16.36 -16.13
N VAL A 268 -4.85 -15.15 -16.61
CA VAL A 268 -3.93 -14.97 -17.74
C VAL A 268 -2.75 -14.12 -17.31
N GLY A 269 -1.59 -14.76 -17.24
CA GLY A 269 -0.33 -14.06 -17.00
C GLY A 269 0.03 -13.17 -18.19
N CYS A 270 0.56 -11.97 -17.93
CA CYS A 270 1.03 -11.10 -19.00
C CYS A 270 2.46 -10.62 -18.79
N MET A 271 3.22 -10.60 -19.88
CA MET A 271 4.58 -10.08 -19.95
C MET A 271 4.69 -9.11 -21.12
N VAL A 272 5.02 -7.86 -20.82
CA VAL A 272 5.08 -6.80 -21.83
C VAL A 272 6.34 -5.94 -21.66
N ASN A 273 6.60 -5.08 -22.63
CA ASN A 273 7.61 -4.03 -22.53
C ASN A 273 6.94 -2.66 -22.58
N GLY A 274 6.78 -2.07 -21.42
CA GLY A 274 6.20 -0.73 -21.24
C GLY A 274 4.80 -0.74 -20.63
N ALA A 275 4.60 0.13 -19.65
CA ALA A 275 3.39 0.19 -18.84
C ALA A 275 2.10 0.45 -19.66
N GLY A 276 2.16 1.31 -20.68
CA GLY A 276 1.02 1.58 -21.55
C GLY A 276 0.58 0.35 -22.35
N LEU A 277 1.55 -0.43 -22.85
CA LEU A 277 1.27 -1.70 -23.53
C LEU A 277 0.72 -2.75 -22.57
N ALA A 278 1.19 -2.75 -21.31
CA ALA A 278 0.66 -3.65 -20.28
C ALA A 278 -0.82 -3.39 -20.03
N MET A 279 -1.21 -2.14 -19.85
CA MET A 279 -2.63 -1.77 -19.65
C MET A 279 -3.49 -2.18 -20.84
N ALA A 280 -3.05 -1.87 -22.07
CA ALA A 280 -3.76 -2.29 -23.29
C ALA A 280 -3.84 -3.81 -23.43
N THR A 281 -2.80 -4.54 -23.01
CA THR A 281 -2.78 -6.00 -23.03
C THR A 281 -3.76 -6.59 -22.03
N MET A 282 -3.84 -6.02 -20.83
CA MET A 282 -4.83 -6.44 -19.82
C MET A 282 -6.26 -6.19 -20.27
N ASP A 283 -6.54 -5.05 -20.93
CA ASP A 283 -7.86 -4.78 -21.54
C ASP A 283 -8.19 -5.81 -22.62
N LEU A 284 -7.20 -6.17 -23.46
CA LEU A 284 -7.38 -7.19 -24.49
C LEU A 284 -7.71 -8.56 -23.88
N ILE A 285 -7.02 -8.96 -22.81
CA ILE A 285 -7.29 -10.21 -22.10
C ILE A 285 -8.74 -10.24 -21.59
N LYS A 286 -9.22 -9.12 -21.03
CA LYS A 286 -10.62 -9.01 -20.57
C LYS A 286 -11.61 -9.12 -21.74
N GLN A 287 -11.35 -8.47 -22.86
CA GLN A 287 -12.18 -8.58 -24.05
C GLN A 287 -12.21 -9.99 -24.63
N ALA A 288 -11.13 -10.75 -24.48
CA ALA A 288 -11.04 -12.16 -24.86
C ALA A 288 -11.71 -13.14 -23.88
N GLY A 289 -12.32 -12.63 -22.80
CA GLY A 289 -13.00 -13.46 -21.78
C GLY A 289 -12.08 -14.04 -20.71
N GLY A 290 -10.83 -13.60 -20.66
CA GLY A 290 -9.88 -13.87 -19.55
C GLY A 290 -9.86 -12.77 -18.52
N GLU A 291 -9.16 -13.01 -17.42
CA GLU A 291 -8.84 -12.01 -16.39
C GLU A 291 -7.33 -11.92 -16.23
N PRO A 292 -6.71 -10.71 -16.25
CA PRO A 292 -5.28 -10.57 -16.10
C PRO A 292 -4.84 -10.99 -14.68
N ALA A 293 -3.85 -11.88 -14.59
CA ALA A 293 -3.31 -12.39 -13.33
C ALA A 293 -2.20 -11.48 -12.78
N ASN A 294 -1.61 -10.65 -13.63
CA ASN A 294 -0.55 -9.72 -13.21
C ASN A 294 -0.40 -8.57 -14.19
N PHE A 295 0.19 -7.48 -13.69
CA PHE A 295 0.89 -6.49 -14.50
C PHE A 295 2.38 -6.82 -14.47
N LEU A 296 3.06 -6.89 -15.62
CA LEU A 296 4.51 -7.10 -15.67
C LEU A 296 5.13 -6.36 -16.85
N ASP A 297 5.99 -5.39 -16.54
CA ASP A 297 6.81 -4.67 -17.50
C ASP A 297 8.27 -5.10 -17.40
N VAL A 298 8.77 -5.78 -18.43
CA VAL A 298 10.18 -6.21 -18.51
C VAL A 298 11.13 -5.09 -18.96
N GLY A 299 10.59 -3.93 -19.31
CA GLY A 299 11.36 -2.76 -19.74
C GLY A 299 11.93 -2.86 -21.15
N GLY A 300 12.71 -1.83 -21.52
CA GLY A 300 13.28 -1.70 -22.87
C GLY A 300 14.54 -2.53 -23.14
N THR A 301 15.10 -3.20 -22.13
CA THR A 301 16.36 -3.99 -22.22
C THR A 301 16.16 -5.45 -21.82
N ALA A 302 14.99 -6.01 -22.14
CA ALA A 302 14.65 -7.40 -21.81
C ALA A 302 15.69 -8.36 -22.45
N ASP A 303 16.55 -8.93 -21.61
CA ASP A 303 17.48 -10.01 -21.93
C ASP A 303 16.90 -11.37 -21.48
N ALA A 304 17.62 -12.44 -21.80
CA ALA A 304 17.17 -13.80 -21.50
C ALA A 304 16.94 -14.04 -20.00
N GLU A 305 17.79 -13.51 -19.13
CA GLU A 305 17.70 -13.68 -17.67
C GLU A 305 16.46 -13.00 -17.10
N ARG A 306 16.17 -11.78 -17.56
CA ARG A 306 14.95 -11.05 -17.15
C ARG A 306 13.67 -11.73 -17.61
N VAL A 307 13.68 -12.26 -18.84
CA VAL A 307 12.55 -13.01 -19.40
C VAL A 307 12.31 -14.30 -18.62
N GLU A 308 13.37 -15.06 -18.31
CA GLU A 308 13.30 -16.26 -17.49
C GLU A 308 12.74 -15.96 -16.09
N THR A 309 13.27 -14.91 -15.45
CA THR A 309 12.78 -14.47 -14.15
C THR A 309 11.30 -14.06 -14.21
N ALA A 310 10.90 -13.33 -15.27
CA ALA A 310 9.52 -12.93 -15.47
C ALA A 310 8.56 -14.14 -15.60
N PHE A 311 8.94 -15.16 -16.35
CA PHE A 311 8.17 -16.41 -16.45
C PHE A 311 8.08 -17.12 -15.08
N ASN A 312 9.19 -17.22 -14.36
CA ASN A 312 9.22 -17.85 -13.03
C ASN A 312 8.28 -17.14 -12.05
N LEU A 313 8.20 -15.79 -12.11
CA LEU A 313 7.29 -15.01 -11.26
C LEU A 313 5.82 -15.28 -11.61
N ILE A 314 5.47 -15.23 -12.91
CA ILE A 314 4.09 -15.46 -13.37
C ILE A 314 3.62 -16.89 -13.00
N LEU A 315 4.47 -17.89 -13.17
CA LEU A 315 4.14 -19.31 -12.93
C LEU A 315 4.07 -19.68 -11.44
N LYS A 316 4.41 -18.76 -10.52
CA LYS A 316 4.15 -18.95 -9.09
C LYS A 316 2.67 -18.88 -8.74
N ASP A 317 1.86 -18.19 -9.55
CA ASP A 317 0.43 -18.15 -9.36
C ASP A 317 -0.23 -19.41 -9.94
N PRO A 318 -0.82 -20.27 -9.10
CA PRO A 318 -1.47 -21.52 -9.54
C PRO A 318 -2.77 -21.28 -10.33
N ASN A 319 -3.31 -20.05 -10.32
CA ASN A 319 -4.51 -19.69 -11.06
C ASN A 319 -4.22 -19.39 -12.53
N VAL A 320 -2.98 -19.18 -12.91
CA VAL A 320 -2.57 -18.87 -14.29
C VAL A 320 -2.81 -20.08 -15.18
N LYS A 321 -3.67 -19.92 -16.17
CA LYS A 321 -4.07 -20.93 -17.18
C LYS A 321 -3.48 -20.67 -18.55
N ALA A 322 -3.03 -19.45 -18.83
CA ALA A 322 -2.38 -19.06 -20.07
C ALA A 322 -1.41 -17.89 -19.80
N ILE A 323 -0.40 -17.73 -20.63
CA ILE A 323 0.51 -16.57 -20.56
C ILE A 323 0.51 -15.86 -21.92
N LEU A 324 0.26 -14.54 -21.90
CA LEU A 324 0.38 -13.68 -23.07
C LEU A 324 1.65 -12.83 -22.97
N VAL A 325 2.62 -13.12 -23.83
CA VAL A 325 3.81 -12.28 -24.03
C VAL A 325 3.52 -11.33 -25.18
N ASN A 326 3.50 -10.02 -24.91
CA ASN A 326 3.22 -9.01 -25.90
C ASN A 326 4.33 -7.95 -25.92
N ILE A 327 5.22 -8.06 -26.89
CA ILE A 327 6.37 -7.17 -27.06
C ILE A 327 6.19 -6.33 -28.31
N PHE A 328 6.28 -5.02 -28.14
CA PHE A 328 6.18 -4.06 -29.23
C PHE A 328 7.24 -2.95 -29.09
N GLY A 329 7.90 -2.59 -30.16
CA GLY A 329 8.75 -1.40 -30.18
C GLY A 329 9.99 -1.46 -31.05
N GLY A 330 10.64 -0.29 -31.19
CA GLY A 330 11.85 -0.11 -31.99
C GLY A 330 13.15 -0.34 -31.21
N ILE A 331 13.14 -0.10 -29.90
CA ILE A 331 14.34 -0.23 -29.02
C ILE A 331 14.50 -1.68 -28.58
N VAL A 332 13.42 -2.32 -28.16
CA VAL A 332 13.44 -3.74 -27.77
C VAL A 332 13.59 -4.61 -29.02
N ARG A 333 14.56 -5.47 -29.01
CA ARG A 333 14.81 -6.41 -30.09
C ARG A 333 14.01 -7.69 -29.87
N CYS A 334 13.06 -7.94 -30.74
CA CYS A 334 12.19 -9.13 -30.65
C CYS A 334 12.97 -10.44 -30.69
N ASP A 335 14.06 -10.52 -31.46
CA ASP A 335 14.93 -11.71 -31.52
C ASP A 335 15.59 -12.04 -30.17
N ARG A 336 15.94 -11.03 -29.36
CA ARG A 336 16.48 -11.25 -28.00
C ARG A 336 15.40 -11.76 -27.05
N VAL A 337 14.21 -11.22 -27.12
CA VAL A 337 13.08 -11.68 -26.30
C VAL A 337 12.71 -13.11 -26.69
N ALA A 338 12.61 -13.41 -27.99
CA ALA A 338 12.36 -14.76 -28.49
C ALA A 338 13.42 -15.76 -28.00
N GLN A 339 14.69 -15.39 -28.05
CA GLN A 339 15.78 -16.21 -27.51
C GLN A 339 15.60 -16.42 -26.00
N GLY A 340 15.28 -15.35 -25.25
CA GLY A 340 15.00 -15.44 -23.81
C GLY A 340 13.83 -16.38 -23.47
N ILE A 341 12.77 -16.36 -24.27
CA ILE A 341 11.64 -17.29 -24.11
C ILE A 341 12.10 -18.73 -24.35
N VAL A 342 12.86 -18.97 -25.43
CA VAL A 342 13.37 -20.31 -25.76
C VAL A 342 14.32 -20.83 -24.67
N ASP A 343 15.20 -19.97 -24.17
CA ASP A 343 16.17 -20.34 -23.14
C ASP A 343 15.49 -20.59 -21.79
N ALA A 344 14.56 -19.73 -21.40
CA ALA A 344 13.72 -19.91 -20.19
C ALA A 344 12.97 -21.24 -20.25
N TYR A 345 12.32 -21.53 -21.37
CA TYR A 345 11.59 -22.78 -21.53
C TYR A 345 12.49 -24.02 -21.41
N LYS A 346 13.69 -23.97 -21.99
CA LYS A 346 14.68 -25.05 -21.89
C LYS A 346 15.20 -25.25 -20.46
N ASN A 347 15.43 -24.15 -19.73
CA ASN A 347 15.93 -24.19 -18.35
C ASN A 347 14.88 -24.67 -17.36
N MET A 348 13.62 -24.26 -17.54
CA MET A 348 12.49 -24.59 -16.66
C MET A 348 11.95 -26.00 -16.90
N GLY A 349 12.26 -26.60 -18.05
CA GLY A 349 11.67 -27.88 -18.48
C GLY A 349 10.29 -27.68 -19.11
N THR A 350 9.38 -28.63 -18.92
CA THR A 350 8.03 -28.53 -19.51
C THR A 350 7.20 -27.49 -18.80
N ILE A 351 6.78 -26.44 -19.48
CA ILE A 351 5.79 -25.49 -19.01
C ILE A 351 4.42 -25.99 -19.45
N GLU A 352 3.58 -26.36 -18.48
CA GLU A 352 2.25 -26.95 -18.75
C GLU A 352 1.22 -25.90 -19.19
N VAL A 353 1.54 -24.61 -18.96
CA VAL A 353 0.67 -23.49 -19.28
C VAL A 353 0.91 -23.03 -20.73
N PRO A 354 -0.11 -22.95 -21.60
CA PRO A 354 0.04 -22.48 -22.98
C PRO A 354 0.55 -21.03 -23.03
N ILE A 355 1.52 -20.78 -23.92
CA ILE A 355 2.14 -19.48 -24.08
C ILE A 355 1.73 -18.90 -25.44
N ILE A 356 1.14 -17.73 -25.44
CA ILE A 356 0.84 -16.94 -26.62
C ILE A 356 1.91 -15.84 -26.73
N VAL A 357 2.57 -15.74 -27.88
CA VAL A 357 3.66 -14.78 -28.09
C VAL A 357 3.35 -13.88 -29.28
N ARG A 358 3.20 -12.58 -29.00
CA ARG A 358 3.11 -11.53 -29.99
C ARG A 358 4.39 -10.68 -29.95
N LEU A 359 5.14 -10.72 -31.03
CA LEU A 359 6.37 -9.95 -31.17
C LEU A 359 6.26 -9.06 -32.43
N GLN A 360 6.28 -7.74 -32.23
CA GLN A 360 6.18 -6.77 -33.33
C GLN A 360 7.22 -5.65 -33.16
N GLY A 361 7.94 -5.35 -34.24
CA GLY A 361 9.00 -4.33 -34.26
C GLY A 361 10.33 -4.87 -34.75
N THR A 362 11.44 -4.37 -34.21
CA THR A 362 12.81 -4.71 -34.68
C THR A 362 13.09 -6.21 -34.60
N ASN A 363 13.42 -6.82 -35.74
CA ASN A 363 13.73 -8.26 -35.87
C ASN A 363 12.54 -9.19 -35.55
N ALA A 364 11.30 -8.75 -35.74
CA ALA A 364 10.11 -9.58 -35.47
C ALA A 364 10.08 -10.85 -36.32
N ASP A 365 10.47 -10.80 -37.62
CA ASP A 365 10.53 -11.96 -38.50
C ASP A 365 11.56 -13.00 -38.01
N ILE A 366 12.72 -12.54 -37.53
CA ILE A 366 13.76 -13.41 -36.94
C ILE A 366 13.22 -14.05 -35.65
N ALA A 367 12.56 -13.27 -34.82
CA ALA A 367 11.96 -13.73 -33.58
C ALA A 367 10.90 -14.81 -33.82
N LYS A 368 10.01 -14.57 -34.79
CA LYS A 368 8.99 -15.56 -35.19
C LYS A 368 9.63 -16.87 -35.62
N LYS A 369 10.66 -16.80 -36.47
CA LYS A 369 11.38 -17.99 -36.93
C LYS A 369 12.05 -18.76 -35.79
N LEU A 370 12.69 -18.05 -34.82
CA LEU A 370 13.26 -18.65 -33.62
C LEU A 370 12.20 -19.40 -32.78
N ILE A 371 11.04 -18.82 -32.58
CA ILE A 371 9.95 -19.47 -31.86
C ILE A 371 9.42 -20.69 -32.63
N ASP A 372 9.12 -20.55 -33.92
CA ASP A 372 8.55 -21.62 -34.76
C ASP A 372 9.54 -22.83 -34.91
N GLU A 373 10.83 -22.57 -34.95
CA GLU A 373 11.88 -23.61 -35.06
C GLU A 373 12.30 -24.19 -33.71
N SER A 374 11.89 -23.61 -32.61
CA SER A 374 12.27 -24.04 -31.23
C SER A 374 11.72 -25.41 -30.86
N GLY A 375 10.61 -25.82 -31.47
CA GLY A 375 9.87 -27.04 -31.13
C GLY A 375 9.06 -26.93 -29.83
N LEU A 376 8.91 -25.70 -29.31
CA LEU A 376 8.11 -25.40 -28.11
C LEU A 376 6.64 -25.29 -28.46
N ASP A 377 5.76 -25.62 -27.51
CA ASP A 377 4.33 -25.41 -27.63
C ASP A 377 3.97 -23.95 -27.34
N VAL A 378 4.28 -23.09 -28.32
CA VAL A 378 4.07 -21.63 -28.23
C VAL A 378 3.25 -21.17 -29.43
N HIS A 379 2.17 -20.46 -29.15
CA HIS A 379 1.27 -19.89 -30.14
C HIS A 379 1.74 -18.50 -30.59
N SER A 380 2.42 -18.38 -31.71
CA SER A 380 2.86 -17.09 -32.25
C SER A 380 1.69 -16.28 -32.83
N ALA A 381 1.65 -14.98 -32.59
CA ALA A 381 0.69 -14.01 -33.16
C ALA A 381 1.44 -12.77 -33.70
N ILE A 382 0.86 -12.12 -34.70
CA ILE A 382 1.37 -10.86 -35.26
C ILE A 382 0.43 -9.72 -34.87
N GLU A 383 -0.85 -9.88 -35.19
CA GLU A 383 -1.85 -8.87 -34.90
C GLU A 383 -2.35 -8.95 -33.45
N PHE A 384 -2.78 -7.81 -32.92
CA PHE A 384 -3.27 -7.71 -31.55
C PHE A 384 -4.55 -8.53 -31.35
N GLN A 385 -5.46 -8.50 -32.32
CA GLN A 385 -6.68 -9.30 -32.31
C GLN A 385 -6.38 -10.81 -32.39
N GLU A 386 -5.42 -11.21 -33.21
CA GLU A 386 -5.00 -12.62 -33.30
C GLU A 386 -4.50 -13.15 -31.93
N ALA A 387 -3.78 -12.33 -31.16
CA ALA A 387 -3.37 -12.70 -29.83
C ALA A 387 -4.56 -12.88 -28.89
N ALA A 388 -5.58 -12.02 -28.98
CA ALA A 388 -6.83 -12.13 -28.22
C ALA A 388 -7.56 -13.44 -28.54
N ASP A 389 -7.74 -13.73 -29.84
CA ASP A 389 -8.45 -14.93 -30.30
C ASP A 389 -7.75 -16.20 -29.79
N LYS A 390 -6.42 -16.21 -29.76
CA LYS A 390 -5.63 -17.32 -29.20
C LYS A 390 -5.76 -17.45 -27.68
N VAL A 391 -5.79 -16.34 -26.95
CA VAL A 391 -6.08 -16.36 -25.50
C VAL A 391 -7.46 -16.95 -25.27
N GLN A 392 -8.48 -16.48 -26.00
CA GLN A 392 -9.82 -17.03 -25.89
C GLN A 392 -9.88 -18.53 -26.19
N ALA A 393 -9.18 -18.99 -27.23
CA ALA A 393 -9.16 -20.39 -27.63
C ALA A 393 -8.52 -21.32 -26.59
N VAL A 394 -7.50 -20.87 -25.86
CA VAL A 394 -6.85 -21.69 -24.82
C VAL A 394 -7.58 -21.65 -23.47
N LEU A 395 -8.47 -20.69 -23.25
CA LEU A 395 -9.29 -20.59 -22.05
C LEU A 395 -10.64 -21.34 -22.18
N ALA A 396 -11.10 -21.62 -23.41
CA ALA A 396 -12.36 -22.30 -23.70
C ALA A 396 -12.27 -23.82 -23.43
#